data_df9ca93c3d165dbdf95089d78e907303
#
_entry.id   df9ca93c3d165dbdf95089d78e907303
#
_cell.length_a   1.000
_cell.length_b   1.000
_cell.length_c   1.000
_cell.angle_alpha   90.00
_cell.angle_beta   90.00
_cell.angle_gamma   90.00
#
_symmetry.space_group_name_H-M   'P 1'
#
loop_
_entity.id
_entity.type
_entity.pdbx_description
1 polymer ?
#
loop_
_entity_poly.entity_id
_entity_poly.type
_entity_poly.pdbx_seq_one_letter_code
_entity_poly.pdbx_strand_id
1 'polypeptide(L)'
;MVMAKGVNVGISTIYYWIHRGKLGLSKQDLLYPRKGKALKKQASINFKPAGQSIAQRPEAINLRLENGHYEIDTVLLTRAKNYCLLVLTDRKSRHQIIRLIPNKSAEVVNQALKLILKQHKILSITADNGTEFNRLFDVFSEEHIYYAHPYASWERGTNENHNRFIRRWLPKGTKKMTPKEVAFIEKWINNYPKKCLDYKSPREDFLMANLNLKFSVRNKSRN
;
A
#
# COMPACT_ATOMS: atom_id res chain seq x y z
N MET A 1 10.02 -17.48 1.41
CA MET A 1 11.21 -16.67 1.01
C MET A 1 12.52 -17.44 1.12
N VAL A 2 12.86 -17.99 2.28
CA VAL A 2 14.16 -18.69 2.48
C VAL A 2 14.30 -19.89 1.56
N MET A 3 13.28 -20.75 1.45
CA MET A 3 13.31 -21.92 0.54
C MET A 3 13.35 -21.52 -0.93
N ALA A 4 12.65 -20.44 -1.31
CA ALA A 4 12.69 -19.93 -2.69
C ALA A 4 14.05 -19.33 -3.09
N LYS A 5 14.94 -19.09 -2.14
CA LYS A 5 16.34 -18.64 -2.33
C LYS A 5 17.35 -19.80 -2.18
N GLY A 6 16.90 -21.04 -2.29
CA GLY A 6 17.76 -22.23 -2.29
C GLY A 6 18.15 -22.78 -0.91
N VAL A 7 17.55 -22.27 0.15
CA VAL A 7 17.81 -22.81 1.51
C VAL A 7 16.91 -24.01 1.79
N ASN A 8 17.50 -25.18 1.92
CA ASN A 8 16.78 -26.44 2.13
C ASN A 8 16.42 -26.66 3.62
N VAL A 9 15.60 -25.78 4.20
CA VAL A 9 15.11 -25.88 5.57
C VAL A 9 13.62 -25.55 5.62
N GLY A 10 12.83 -26.37 6.31
CA GLY A 10 11.40 -26.16 6.47
C GLY A 10 11.05 -24.86 7.22
N ILE A 11 9.99 -24.19 6.78
CA ILE A 11 9.53 -22.92 7.38
C ILE A 11 9.24 -23.08 8.88
N SER A 12 8.61 -24.18 9.28
CA SER A 12 8.34 -24.52 10.69
C SER A 12 9.61 -24.63 11.52
N THR A 13 10.67 -25.19 10.97
CA THR A 13 11.98 -25.31 11.62
C THR A 13 12.61 -23.94 11.87
N ILE A 14 12.51 -23.03 10.91
CA ILE A 14 13.01 -21.65 11.06
C ILE A 14 12.27 -20.93 12.20
N TYR A 15 10.92 -21.01 12.23
CA TYR A 15 10.14 -20.45 13.32
C TYR A 15 10.47 -21.09 14.67
N TYR A 16 10.67 -22.42 14.73
CA TYR A 16 11.12 -23.10 15.93
C TYR A 16 12.45 -22.55 16.44
N TRP A 17 13.43 -22.37 15.56
CA TRP A 17 14.74 -21.80 15.90
C TRP A 17 14.63 -20.35 16.42
N ILE A 18 13.80 -19.51 15.79
CA ILE A 18 13.54 -18.14 16.25
C ILE A 18 12.89 -18.17 17.65
N HIS A 19 11.91 -19.04 17.85
CA HIS A 19 11.24 -19.18 19.14
C HIS A 19 12.16 -19.68 20.28
N ARG A 20 13.20 -20.42 19.93
CA ARG A 20 14.21 -20.91 20.86
C ARG A 20 15.46 -20.02 20.94
N GLY A 21 15.48 -18.88 20.26
CA GLY A 21 16.63 -17.96 20.26
C GLY A 21 17.88 -18.48 19.55
N LYS A 22 17.78 -19.60 18.81
CA LYS A 22 18.93 -20.25 18.15
C LYS A 22 19.55 -19.45 17.01
N LEU A 23 18.86 -18.43 16.51
CA LEU A 23 19.32 -17.59 15.40
C LEU A 23 19.68 -16.15 15.84
N GLY A 24 19.80 -15.90 17.15
CA GLY A 24 19.98 -14.54 17.67
C GLY A 24 18.77 -13.62 17.39
N LEU A 25 17.63 -14.18 16.97
CA LEU A 25 16.39 -13.48 16.69
C LEU A 25 15.32 -13.86 17.70
N SER A 26 14.47 -12.91 18.06
CA SER A 26 13.33 -13.09 18.96
C SER A 26 11.99 -13.03 18.20
N LYS A 27 10.89 -13.34 18.89
CA LYS A 27 9.53 -13.19 18.33
C LYS A 27 9.21 -11.75 17.93
N GLN A 28 9.85 -10.76 18.54
CA GLN A 28 9.63 -9.33 18.28
C GLN A 28 10.29 -8.89 16.97
N ASP A 29 11.34 -9.60 16.53
CA ASP A 29 12.03 -9.34 15.27
C ASP A 29 11.27 -9.86 14.06
N LEU A 30 10.23 -10.65 14.27
CA LEU A 30 9.34 -11.11 13.19
C LEU A 30 8.59 -9.93 12.58
N LEU A 31 8.43 -9.94 11.27
CA LEU A 31 7.74 -8.90 10.50
C LEU A 31 6.31 -8.64 11.03
N TYR A 32 5.65 -9.69 11.48
CA TYR A 32 4.30 -9.66 12.04
C TYR A 32 4.26 -10.36 13.42
N PRO A 33 4.77 -9.73 14.48
CA PRO A 33 4.64 -10.30 15.81
C PRO A 33 3.16 -10.41 16.20
N ARG A 34 2.74 -11.55 16.75
CA ARG A 34 1.36 -11.75 17.20
C ARG A 34 1.02 -10.80 18.33
N LYS A 35 0.00 -9.95 18.14
CA LYS A 35 -0.62 -9.11 19.15
C LYS A 35 -1.96 -9.74 19.57
N GLY A 36 -2.39 -9.53 20.82
CA GLY A 36 -3.68 -9.98 21.31
C GLY A 36 -4.86 -9.45 20.48
N LYS A 37 -6.02 -10.12 20.55
CA LYS A 37 -7.23 -9.72 19.80
C LYS A 37 -7.74 -8.36 20.31
N ALA A 38 -7.94 -7.42 19.38
CA ALA A 38 -8.61 -6.15 19.67
C ALA A 38 -10.14 -6.31 19.59
N LEU A 39 -10.86 -5.59 20.47
CA LEU A 39 -12.34 -5.52 20.43
C LEU A 39 -12.83 -4.87 19.12
N LYS A 40 -13.87 -5.45 18.51
CA LYS A 40 -14.52 -4.89 17.31
C LYS A 40 -15.36 -3.67 17.69
N LYS A 41 -15.15 -2.54 17.04
CA LYS A 41 -16.01 -1.34 17.14
C LYS A 41 -17.19 -1.46 16.17
N GLN A 42 -18.39 -1.07 16.61
CA GLN A 42 -19.58 -1.00 15.76
C GLN A 42 -19.62 0.28 14.91
N ALA A 43 -20.34 0.21 13.80
CA ALA A 43 -20.45 1.23 12.78
C ALA A 43 -21.43 2.36 13.17
N SER A 44 -21.21 3.58 12.69
CA SER A 44 -22.20 4.67 12.77
C SER A 44 -23.19 4.61 11.60
N ILE A 45 -24.44 4.95 11.86
CA ILE A 45 -25.59 4.75 10.95
C ILE A 45 -25.67 5.81 9.83
N ASN A 46 -24.99 6.96 9.96
CA ASN A 46 -25.12 8.11 9.05
C ASN A 46 -23.93 8.24 8.09
N PHE A 47 -23.84 7.30 7.16
CA PHE A 47 -22.76 7.34 6.16
C PHE A 47 -23.30 7.77 4.77
N LYS A 48 -22.67 8.80 4.17
CA LYS A 48 -22.86 9.16 2.76
C LYS A 48 -21.55 8.84 1.99
N PRO A 49 -21.62 8.06 0.90
CA PRO A 49 -20.43 7.79 0.08
C PRO A 49 -19.97 9.08 -0.62
N ALA A 50 -18.64 9.26 -0.72
CA ALA A 50 -18.04 10.43 -1.35
C ALA A 50 -18.07 10.39 -2.89
N GLY A 51 -18.44 9.26 -3.50
CA GLY A 51 -18.46 9.07 -4.96
C GLY A 51 -18.84 7.63 -5.32
N GLN A 52 -18.29 7.09 -6.44
CA GLN A 52 -18.63 5.75 -6.91
C GLN A 52 -18.29 4.66 -5.89
N SER A 53 -19.21 3.72 -5.71
CA SER A 53 -18.97 2.56 -4.84
C SER A 53 -17.91 1.62 -5.45
N ILE A 54 -17.11 1.00 -4.57
CA ILE A 54 -16.18 -0.07 -4.96
C ILE A 54 -16.89 -1.23 -5.68
N ALA A 55 -18.18 -1.42 -5.46
CA ALA A 55 -18.99 -2.43 -6.17
C ALA A 55 -19.12 -2.15 -7.68
N GLN A 56 -18.96 -0.89 -8.10
CA GLN A 56 -19.00 -0.48 -9.51
C GLN A 56 -17.63 -0.60 -10.20
N ARG A 57 -16.60 -0.95 -9.43
CA ARG A 57 -15.24 -1.09 -9.96
C ARG A 57 -15.15 -2.28 -10.93
N PRO A 58 -14.61 -2.10 -12.16
CA PRO A 58 -14.46 -3.15 -13.15
C PRO A 58 -13.76 -4.40 -12.61
N GLU A 59 -14.21 -5.56 -13.04
CA GLU A 59 -13.67 -6.85 -12.57
C GLU A 59 -12.19 -7.01 -12.90
N ALA A 60 -11.73 -6.50 -14.05
CA ALA A 60 -10.32 -6.49 -14.43
C ALA A 60 -9.41 -5.85 -13.35
N ILE A 61 -9.90 -4.78 -12.68
CA ILE A 61 -9.20 -4.14 -11.57
C ILE A 61 -9.22 -5.04 -10.33
N ASN A 62 -10.35 -5.74 -10.09
CA ASN A 62 -10.46 -6.68 -8.97
C ASN A 62 -9.52 -7.86 -9.12
N LEU A 63 -9.37 -8.38 -10.33
CA LEU A 63 -8.46 -9.47 -10.70
C LEU A 63 -6.98 -9.05 -10.74
N ARG A 64 -6.70 -7.74 -10.66
CA ARG A 64 -5.32 -7.21 -10.61
C ARG A 64 -4.50 -7.57 -11.85
N LEU A 65 -5.10 -7.46 -13.02
CA LEU A 65 -4.49 -7.90 -14.29
C LEU A 65 -3.39 -6.95 -14.77
N GLU A 66 -3.50 -5.65 -14.45
CA GLU A 66 -2.54 -4.64 -14.89
C GLU A 66 -2.10 -3.70 -13.76
N ASN A 67 -0.96 -3.02 -13.95
CA ASN A 67 -0.49 -1.96 -13.05
C ASN A 67 -1.21 -0.64 -13.33
N GLY A 68 -1.18 0.26 -12.36
CA GLY A 68 -1.77 1.59 -12.48
C GLY A 68 -3.05 1.78 -11.66
N HIS A 69 -3.57 0.72 -11.05
CA HIS A 69 -4.73 0.77 -10.16
C HIS A 69 -4.26 0.82 -8.71
N TYR A 70 -4.42 1.99 -8.09
CA TYR A 70 -3.87 2.26 -6.76
C TYR A 70 -4.93 2.27 -5.66
N GLU A 71 -4.57 1.74 -4.51
CA GLU A 71 -5.28 1.98 -3.25
C GLU A 71 -4.58 3.13 -2.52
N ILE A 72 -5.32 4.20 -2.19
CA ILE A 72 -4.82 5.36 -1.47
C ILE A 72 -5.18 5.26 0.02
N ASP A 73 -4.26 5.67 0.90
CA ASP A 73 -4.46 5.67 2.35
C ASP A 73 -3.58 6.74 3.01
N THR A 74 -3.91 7.09 4.25
CA THR A 74 -3.08 7.96 5.09
C THR A 74 -2.60 7.24 6.33
N VAL A 75 -1.32 7.36 6.65
CA VAL A 75 -0.70 6.77 7.84
C VAL A 75 -0.33 7.88 8.81
N LEU A 76 -1.15 8.12 9.83
CA LEU A 76 -0.87 9.07 10.90
C LEU A 76 0.34 8.63 11.72
N LEU A 77 1.35 9.48 11.84
CA LEU A 77 2.56 9.23 12.63
C LEU A 77 2.35 9.58 14.10
N THR A 78 1.78 10.75 14.37
CA THR A 78 1.44 11.21 15.72
C THR A 78 0.12 11.96 15.71
N ARG A 79 -0.64 11.89 16.82
CA ARG A 79 -1.87 12.67 16.99
C ARG A 79 -1.62 14.15 17.25
N ALA A 80 -0.44 14.51 17.80
CA ALA A 80 -0.16 15.84 18.32
C ALA A 80 0.11 16.90 17.25
N LYS A 81 0.56 16.55 16.04
CA LYS A 81 0.93 17.51 14.97
C LYS A 81 0.56 17.06 13.56
N ASN A 82 -0.42 16.19 13.39
CA ASN A 82 -1.01 15.83 12.10
C ASN A 82 -0.04 15.40 10.98
N TYR A 83 1.26 15.26 11.26
CA TYR A 83 2.18 14.70 10.29
C TYR A 83 1.72 13.30 9.90
N CYS A 84 1.51 13.12 8.62
CA CYS A 84 1.11 11.82 8.10
C CYS A 84 1.82 11.51 6.79
N LEU A 85 1.74 10.24 6.41
CA LEU A 85 2.18 9.78 5.11
C LEU A 85 0.94 9.59 4.23
N LEU A 86 1.00 10.13 3.03
CA LEU A 86 0.12 9.70 1.94
C LEU A 86 0.76 8.48 1.29
N VAL A 87 0.02 7.40 1.17
CA VAL A 87 0.47 6.12 0.64
C VAL A 87 -0.43 5.69 -0.50
N LEU A 88 0.15 5.46 -1.66
CA LEU A 88 -0.52 4.82 -2.78
C LEU A 88 0.11 3.44 -2.99
N THR A 89 -0.70 2.40 -3.04
CA THR A 89 -0.26 1.03 -3.26
C THR A 89 -0.86 0.48 -4.55
N ASP A 90 -0.02 0.15 -5.52
CA ASP A 90 -0.46 -0.53 -6.74
C ASP A 90 -1.04 -1.92 -6.41
N ARG A 91 -2.21 -2.20 -6.96
CA ARG A 91 -2.96 -3.42 -6.62
C ARG A 91 -2.33 -4.69 -7.16
N LYS A 92 -1.67 -4.64 -8.31
CA LYS A 92 -1.00 -5.78 -8.94
C LYS A 92 0.40 -5.98 -8.37
N SER A 93 1.31 -5.07 -8.62
CA SER A 93 2.72 -5.18 -8.27
C SER A 93 3.02 -4.97 -6.78
N ARG A 94 2.05 -4.43 -6.02
CA ARG A 94 2.26 -4.01 -4.62
C ARG A 94 3.28 -2.89 -4.46
N HIS A 95 3.66 -2.23 -5.55
CA HIS A 95 4.55 -1.08 -5.53
C HIS A 95 3.92 0.08 -4.76
N GLN A 96 4.69 0.71 -3.89
CA GLN A 96 4.23 1.82 -3.06
C GLN A 96 4.86 3.13 -3.49
N ILE A 97 4.05 4.18 -3.47
CA ILE A 97 4.47 5.58 -3.53
C ILE A 97 4.12 6.18 -2.17
N ILE A 98 5.11 6.72 -1.45
CA ILE A 98 4.92 7.25 -0.10
C ILE A 98 5.40 8.69 -0.08
N ARG A 99 4.55 9.61 0.40
CA ARG A 99 4.88 11.04 0.52
C ARG A 99 4.58 11.52 1.93
N LEU A 100 5.53 12.28 2.49
CA LEU A 100 5.32 12.99 3.75
C LEU A 100 4.45 14.21 3.48
N ILE A 101 3.33 14.33 4.20
CA ILE A 101 2.43 15.47 4.11
C ILE A 101 2.22 16.11 5.50
N PRO A 102 2.07 17.46 5.56
CA PRO A 102 2.04 18.18 6.83
C PRO A 102 0.79 17.90 7.67
N ASN A 103 -0.31 17.55 7.03
CA ASN A 103 -1.56 17.19 7.69
C ASN A 103 -2.42 16.33 6.76
N LYS A 104 -3.55 15.83 7.29
CA LYS A 104 -4.47 14.99 6.54
C LYS A 104 -5.72 15.77 6.10
N SER A 105 -5.56 16.96 5.52
CA SER A 105 -6.64 17.69 4.87
C SER A 105 -6.78 17.29 3.40
N ALA A 106 -7.99 17.46 2.83
CA ALA A 106 -8.24 17.15 1.43
C ALA A 106 -7.37 17.99 0.48
N GLU A 107 -7.14 19.25 0.80
CA GLU A 107 -6.29 20.16 0.02
C GLU A 107 -4.85 19.68 -0.06
N VAL A 108 -4.28 19.26 1.08
CA VAL A 108 -2.90 18.79 1.17
C VAL A 108 -2.74 17.44 0.46
N VAL A 109 -3.71 16.54 0.62
CA VAL A 109 -3.75 15.26 -0.11
C VAL A 109 -3.80 15.51 -1.61
N ASN A 110 -4.66 16.42 -2.08
CA ASN A 110 -4.81 16.77 -3.49
C ASN A 110 -3.54 17.41 -4.06
N GLN A 111 -2.87 18.30 -3.31
CA GLN A 111 -1.58 18.87 -3.73
C GLN A 111 -0.50 17.79 -3.90
N ALA A 112 -0.39 16.88 -2.94
CA ALA A 112 0.55 15.77 -3.03
C ALA A 112 0.21 14.82 -4.20
N LEU A 113 -1.08 14.52 -4.39
CA LEU A 113 -1.54 13.67 -5.49
C LEU A 113 -1.26 14.31 -6.86
N LYS A 114 -1.45 15.62 -7.03
CA LYS A 114 -1.07 16.35 -8.26
C LYS A 114 0.40 16.15 -8.62
N LEU A 115 1.29 16.18 -7.62
CA LEU A 115 2.72 15.96 -7.87
C LEU A 115 3.03 14.49 -8.24
N ILE A 116 2.34 13.55 -7.63
CA ILE A 116 2.47 12.12 -7.95
C ILE A 116 1.99 11.85 -9.38
N LEU A 117 0.86 12.42 -9.80
CA LEU A 117 0.29 12.26 -11.14
C LEU A 117 1.20 12.77 -12.26
N LYS A 118 2.06 13.76 -11.99
CA LYS A 118 3.08 14.22 -12.94
C LYS A 118 4.19 13.19 -13.19
N GLN A 119 4.43 12.28 -12.26
CA GLN A 119 5.56 11.34 -12.28
C GLN A 119 5.13 9.89 -12.55
N HIS A 120 3.87 9.57 -12.25
CA HIS A 120 3.35 8.20 -12.29
C HIS A 120 2.04 8.14 -13.08
N LYS A 121 1.95 7.14 -13.96
CA LYS A 121 0.69 6.84 -14.66
C LYS A 121 -0.25 6.12 -13.69
N ILE A 122 -1.34 6.78 -13.32
CA ILE A 122 -2.40 6.21 -12.47
C ILE A 122 -3.66 6.06 -13.35
N LEU A 123 -4.24 4.87 -13.36
CA LEU A 123 -5.43 4.53 -14.14
C LEU A 123 -6.70 4.62 -13.27
N SER A 124 -6.62 4.23 -12.01
CA SER A 124 -7.72 4.39 -11.06
C SER A 124 -7.22 4.49 -9.62
N ILE A 125 -8.05 5.06 -8.77
CA ILE A 125 -7.81 5.20 -7.34
C ILE A 125 -8.96 4.56 -6.57
N THR A 126 -8.62 3.72 -5.58
CA THR A 126 -9.58 3.22 -4.59
C THR A 126 -9.24 3.83 -3.23
N ALA A 127 -10.19 4.54 -2.65
CA ALA A 127 -10.06 5.22 -1.36
C ALA A 127 -11.01 4.63 -0.31
N ASP A 128 -10.78 4.95 0.97
CA ASP A 128 -11.86 4.88 1.96
C ASP A 128 -12.68 6.17 1.98
N ASN A 129 -13.66 6.18 2.88
CA ASN A 129 -14.53 7.35 3.02
C ASN A 129 -13.98 8.36 4.06
N GLY A 130 -12.66 8.45 4.19
CA GLY A 130 -12.01 9.47 4.98
C GLY A 130 -12.28 10.87 4.43
N THR A 131 -12.46 11.86 5.32
CA THR A 131 -12.72 13.25 4.92
C THR A 131 -11.60 13.82 4.04
N GLU A 132 -10.40 13.31 4.19
CA GLU A 132 -9.23 13.67 3.38
C GLU A 132 -9.34 13.25 1.91
N PHE A 133 -10.23 12.32 1.59
CA PHE A 133 -10.42 11.81 0.23
C PHE A 133 -11.73 12.30 -0.41
N ASN A 134 -12.52 13.14 0.27
CA ASN A 134 -13.81 13.61 -0.21
C ASN A 134 -13.72 14.49 -1.47
N ARG A 135 -12.55 14.99 -1.82
CA ARG A 135 -12.33 15.93 -2.93
C ARG A 135 -11.29 15.42 -3.92
N LEU A 136 -11.09 14.09 -4.05
CA LEU A 136 -10.16 13.53 -5.04
C LEU A 136 -10.55 13.91 -6.48
N PHE A 137 -11.84 14.12 -6.76
CA PHE A 137 -12.35 14.54 -8.07
C PHE A 137 -11.84 15.93 -8.52
N ASP A 138 -11.34 16.78 -7.60
CA ASP A 138 -10.71 18.06 -7.97
C ASP A 138 -9.38 17.85 -8.74
N VAL A 139 -8.77 16.66 -8.68
CA VAL A 139 -7.43 16.40 -9.21
C VAL A 139 -7.33 15.12 -10.04
N PHE A 140 -8.36 14.27 -10.00
CA PHE A 140 -8.42 13.01 -10.74
C PHE A 140 -9.82 12.76 -11.27
N SER A 141 -9.95 12.04 -12.40
CA SER A 141 -11.23 11.78 -13.03
C SER A 141 -12.16 10.98 -12.12
N GLU A 142 -13.36 11.51 -11.86
CA GLU A 142 -14.34 10.94 -10.93
C GLU A 142 -14.75 9.50 -11.34
N GLU A 143 -14.85 9.23 -12.63
CA GLU A 143 -15.20 7.91 -13.18
C GLU A 143 -14.16 6.80 -12.86
N HIS A 144 -12.98 7.19 -12.41
CA HIS A 144 -11.88 6.28 -12.04
C HIS A 144 -11.57 6.32 -10.54
N ILE A 145 -12.45 6.92 -9.72
CA ILE A 145 -12.33 6.94 -8.27
C ILE A 145 -13.40 6.04 -7.65
N TYR A 146 -12.96 5.06 -6.86
CA TYR A 146 -13.84 4.11 -6.19
C TYR A 146 -13.69 4.21 -4.68
N TYR A 147 -14.82 4.21 -3.96
CA TYR A 147 -14.82 4.27 -2.50
C TYR A 147 -15.26 2.94 -1.90
N ALA A 148 -14.45 2.44 -0.95
CA ALA A 148 -14.75 1.21 -0.21
C ALA A 148 -16.03 1.38 0.62
N HIS A 149 -16.73 0.27 0.89
CA HIS A 149 -17.88 0.32 1.79
C HIS A 149 -17.43 0.70 3.22
N PRO A 150 -18.28 1.38 3.97
CA PRO A 150 -18.01 1.67 5.37
C PRO A 150 -17.71 0.37 6.12
N TYR A 151 -16.66 0.43 6.95
CA TYR A 151 -16.24 -0.71 7.81
C TYR A 151 -15.82 -1.99 7.10
N ALA A 152 -15.80 -2.03 5.78
CA ALA A 152 -15.31 -3.13 4.98
C ALA A 152 -13.78 -3.09 4.82
N SER A 153 -13.04 -3.14 5.93
CA SER A 153 -11.57 -3.10 5.93
C SER A 153 -10.95 -4.22 5.07
N TRP A 154 -11.65 -5.34 4.92
CA TRP A 154 -11.21 -6.46 4.08
C TRP A 154 -11.18 -6.11 2.57
N GLU A 155 -11.99 -5.15 2.10
CA GLU A 155 -11.96 -4.68 0.71
C GLU A 155 -10.65 -3.99 0.36
N ARG A 156 -9.93 -3.50 1.38
CA ARG A 156 -8.62 -2.86 1.31
C ARG A 156 -7.55 -3.63 2.09
N GLY A 157 -7.66 -4.95 2.12
CA GLY A 157 -6.72 -5.82 2.84
C GLY A 157 -5.26 -5.66 2.40
N THR A 158 -5.03 -5.11 1.21
CA THR A 158 -3.71 -4.74 0.71
C THR A 158 -3.11 -3.63 1.57
N ASN A 159 -3.85 -2.56 1.86
CA ASN A 159 -3.37 -1.41 2.62
C ASN A 159 -3.04 -1.76 4.08
N GLU A 160 -3.87 -2.56 4.75
CA GLU A 160 -3.60 -2.95 6.13
C GLU A 160 -2.26 -3.68 6.26
N ASN A 161 -1.99 -4.63 5.37
CA ASN A 161 -0.73 -5.34 5.35
C ASN A 161 0.47 -4.41 5.05
N HIS A 162 0.30 -3.47 4.12
CA HIS A 162 1.36 -2.53 3.76
C HIS A 162 1.64 -1.51 4.87
N ASN A 163 0.60 -1.03 5.54
CA ASN A 163 0.75 -0.14 6.68
C ASN A 163 1.54 -0.79 7.82
N ARG A 164 1.51 -2.12 7.98
CA ARG A 164 2.36 -2.84 8.94
C ARG A 164 3.85 -2.75 8.58
N PHE A 165 4.22 -2.77 7.29
CA PHE A 165 5.61 -2.57 6.87
C PHE A 165 6.08 -1.15 7.21
N ILE A 166 5.25 -0.14 6.95
CA ILE A 166 5.53 1.25 7.33
C ILE A 166 5.70 1.35 8.85
N ARG A 167 4.80 0.73 9.61
CA ARG A 167 4.81 0.75 11.08
C ARG A 167 6.01 0.04 11.71
N ARG A 168 6.70 -0.80 10.98
CA ARG A 168 7.97 -1.39 11.44
C ARG A 168 9.06 -0.33 11.61
N TRP A 169 9.11 0.63 10.69
CA TRP A 169 10.06 1.74 10.71
C TRP A 169 9.55 2.92 11.51
N LEU A 170 8.25 3.11 11.50
CA LEU A 170 7.55 4.26 12.07
C LEU A 170 6.48 3.81 13.04
N PRO A 171 6.85 3.44 14.25
CA PRO A 171 5.88 3.11 15.29
C PRO A 171 4.95 4.31 15.57
N LYS A 172 3.77 4.03 16.13
CA LYS A 172 2.83 5.07 16.54
C LYS A 172 3.51 5.98 17.57
N GLY A 173 3.40 7.30 17.36
CA GLY A 173 4.04 8.29 18.24
C GLY A 173 5.34 8.87 17.70
N THR A 174 5.80 8.46 16.51
CA THR A 174 6.95 9.08 15.84
C THR A 174 6.71 10.58 15.66
N LYS A 175 7.52 11.40 16.32
CA LYS A 175 7.31 12.86 16.42
C LYS A 175 7.96 13.67 15.28
N LYS A 176 9.01 13.15 14.69
CA LYS A 176 9.76 13.83 13.61
C LYS A 176 10.08 12.83 12.51
N MET A 177 10.03 13.29 11.28
CA MET A 177 10.40 12.54 10.10
C MET A 177 10.84 13.48 8.99
N THR A 178 11.81 13.04 8.22
CA THR A 178 12.33 13.78 7.07
C THR A 178 11.87 13.12 5.76
N PRO A 179 11.79 13.86 4.66
CA PRO A 179 11.52 13.27 3.34
C PRO A 179 12.55 12.20 2.93
N LYS A 180 13.81 12.31 3.40
CA LYS A 180 14.86 11.30 3.14
C LYS A 180 14.55 9.96 3.81
N GLU A 181 14.08 9.98 5.06
CA GLU A 181 13.66 8.77 5.79
C GLU A 181 12.44 8.12 5.13
N VAL A 182 11.48 8.92 4.65
CA VAL A 182 10.32 8.42 3.90
C VAL A 182 10.78 7.74 2.59
N ALA A 183 11.69 8.36 1.85
CA ALA A 183 12.23 7.80 0.62
C ALA A 183 13.01 6.49 0.88
N PHE A 184 13.73 6.40 2.00
CA PHE A 184 14.39 5.16 2.42
C PHE A 184 13.38 4.05 2.68
N ILE A 185 12.31 4.35 3.42
CA ILE A 185 11.25 3.38 3.74
C ILE A 185 10.53 2.92 2.46
N GLU A 186 10.19 3.86 1.57
CA GLU A 186 9.60 3.55 0.25
C GLU A 186 10.50 2.59 -0.54
N LYS A 187 11.79 2.92 -0.64
CA LYS A 187 12.80 2.08 -1.31
C LYS A 187 12.88 0.69 -0.67
N TRP A 188 12.94 0.62 0.65
CA TRP A 188 13.03 -0.64 1.38
C TRP A 188 11.80 -1.53 1.13
N ILE A 189 10.58 -0.97 1.25
CA ILE A 189 9.32 -1.70 1.03
C ILE A 189 9.24 -2.22 -0.41
N ASN A 190 9.64 -1.39 -1.38
CA ASN A 190 9.58 -1.75 -2.79
C ASN A 190 10.63 -2.77 -3.22
N ASN A 191 11.70 -2.93 -2.45
CA ASN A 191 12.70 -3.98 -2.67
C ASN A 191 12.49 -5.24 -1.79
N TYR A 192 11.48 -5.22 -0.90
CA TYR A 192 11.21 -6.36 -0.02
C TYR A 192 10.40 -7.44 -0.76
N PRO A 193 10.94 -8.69 -0.89
CA PRO A 193 10.26 -9.78 -1.59
C PRO A 193 8.93 -10.15 -0.94
N LYS A 194 7.91 -10.38 -1.75
CA LYS A 194 6.55 -10.71 -1.27
C LYS A 194 6.10 -12.08 -1.77
N LYS A 195 5.53 -12.89 -0.88
CA LYS A 195 4.99 -14.21 -1.23
C LYS A 195 3.94 -14.14 -2.35
N CYS A 196 3.07 -13.12 -2.33
CA CYS A 196 2.03 -12.92 -3.34
C CYS A 196 2.57 -12.51 -4.73
N LEU A 197 3.87 -12.29 -4.86
CA LEU A 197 4.59 -11.99 -6.11
C LEU A 197 5.63 -13.08 -6.41
N ASP A 198 5.41 -14.30 -5.95
CA ASP A 198 6.34 -15.42 -6.10
C ASP A 198 7.76 -15.06 -5.62
N TYR A 199 7.81 -14.34 -4.48
CA TYR A 199 9.02 -13.82 -3.84
C TYR A 199 9.82 -12.80 -4.66
N LYS A 200 9.24 -12.25 -5.72
CA LYS A 200 9.76 -11.03 -6.35
C LYS A 200 9.49 -9.83 -5.44
N SER A 201 10.30 -8.79 -5.60
CA SER A 201 10.01 -7.50 -4.98
C SER A 201 8.96 -6.73 -5.79
N PRO A 202 8.19 -5.81 -5.17
CA PRO A 202 7.28 -4.91 -5.87
C PRO A 202 7.96 -4.15 -7.01
N ARG A 203 9.21 -3.74 -6.82
CA ARG A 203 9.98 -3.02 -7.84
C ARG A 203 10.29 -3.90 -9.05
N GLU A 204 10.73 -5.14 -8.82
CA GLU A 204 10.99 -6.09 -9.91
C GLU A 204 9.72 -6.36 -10.72
N ASP A 205 8.60 -6.64 -10.05
CA ASP A 205 7.32 -6.91 -10.71
C ASP A 205 6.82 -5.70 -11.52
N PHE A 206 6.90 -4.51 -10.94
CA PHE A 206 6.49 -3.25 -11.60
C PHE A 206 7.34 -2.95 -12.84
N LEU A 207 8.66 -3.15 -12.78
CA LEU A 207 9.58 -2.91 -13.90
C LEU A 207 9.38 -3.93 -15.01
N MET A 208 9.22 -5.21 -14.70
CA MET A 208 8.96 -6.27 -15.68
C MET A 208 7.67 -6.02 -16.47
N ALA A 209 6.59 -5.61 -15.78
CA ALA A 209 5.33 -5.27 -16.45
C ALA A 209 5.49 -4.08 -17.42
N ASN A 210 6.25 -3.05 -17.04
CA ASN A 210 6.52 -1.90 -17.91
C ASN A 210 7.40 -2.24 -19.12
N LEU A 211 8.36 -3.16 -18.97
CA LEU A 211 9.18 -3.64 -20.07
C LEU A 211 8.34 -4.45 -21.07
N ASN A 212 7.50 -5.37 -20.59
CA ASN A 212 6.62 -6.17 -21.44
C ASN A 212 5.65 -5.31 -22.24
N LEU A 213 5.11 -4.23 -21.66
CA LEU A 213 4.28 -3.26 -22.37
C LEU A 213 5.06 -2.58 -23.53
N LYS A 214 6.32 -2.18 -23.31
CA LYS A 214 7.15 -1.56 -24.36
C LYS A 214 7.43 -2.53 -25.51
N PHE A 215 7.68 -3.79 -25.26
CA PHE A 215 7.87 -4.81 -26.30
C PHE A 215 6.58 -5.11 -27.06
N SER A 216 5.44 -5.19 -26.39
CA SER A 216 4.13 -5.40 -27.01
C SER A 216 3.74 -4.25 -27.97
N VAL A 217 3.99 -3.00 -27.58
CA VAL A 217 3.70 -1.82 -28.40
C VAL A 217 4.61 -1.78 -29.64
N ARG A 218 5.90 -2.12 -29.51
CA ARG A 218 6.84 -2.19 -30.64
C ARG A 218 6.46 -3.24 -31.67
N ASN A 219 5.91 -4.35 -31.24
CA ASN A 219 5.47 -5.42 -32.16
C ASN A 219 4.16 -5.08 -32.89
N LYS A 220 3.28 -4.26 -32.28
CA LYS A 220 2.04 -3.79 -32.95
C LYS A 220 2.28 -2.66 -33.96
N SER A 221 3.40 -1.96 -33.89
CA SER A 221 3.77 -0.90 -34.84
C SER A 221 4.59 -1.42 -36.04
N ARG A 222 4.82 -2.75 -36.12
CA ARG A 222 5.53 -3.40 -37.24
C ARG A 222 4.64 -4.30 -38.10
N ASN A 223 3.34 -4.39 -37.78
CA ASN A 223 2.28 -5.00 -38.58
C ASN A 223 1.34 -3.90 -39.05
#